data_38a49495a1ba798f69111a6f1ce35165
#
_entry.id   38a49495a1ba798f69111a6f1ce35165
#
_cell.length_a   1.000
_cell.length_b   1.000
_cell.length_c   1.000
_cell.angle_alpha   90.00
_cell.angle_beta   90.00
_cell.angle_gamma   90.00
#
_symmetry.space_group_name_H-M   'P 1'
#
loop_
_entity.id
_entity.type
_entity.pdbx_description
1 polymer ?
#
loop_
_entity_poly.entity_id
_entity_poly.type
_entity_poly.pdbx_seq_one_letter_code
_entity_poly.pdbx_strand_id
1 'polypeptide(L)'
;YTLGPMITMGASSMVSMVSILNQVAVNKTSIKSVIPELVICIAMLCSMVLWPILLNRYEKKQTKKRERIRQKKYKEYIDKKRIDINREMQRQTQILYENHPDFNYCNNVIMGRKTNLWSRKIEYDDFLELRLGIGNIKPYINISYTEADFTMEEDNLKDYVHQLINDTKWLPNVPLTLSFAEKNIVSVISDKKKSKQFIDNLLLQMFRRDYGKYRL
;
A
#
# COMPACT_ATOMS: atom_id res chain seq x y z
N TYR A 1 -32.14 3.18 16.92
CA TYR A 1 -32.73 3.16 18.28
C TYR A 1 -33.73 4.29 18.58
N THR A 2 -34.11 5.13 17.60
CA THR A 2 -35.03 6.28 17.79
C THR A 2 -36.44 6.03 17.28
N LEU A 3 -36.73 4.89 16.68
CA LEU A 3 -38.03 4.56 16.10
C LEU A 3 -39.13 4.36 17.15
N GLY A 4 -38.81 3.70 18.26
CA GLY A 4 -39.78 3.43 19.33
C GLY A 4 -40.41 4.71 19.96
N PRO A 5 -39.60 5.66 20.45
CA PRO A 5 -40.13 6.92 21.01
C PRO A 5 -40.89 7.76 19.98
N MET A 6 -40.53 7.69 18.69
CA MET A 6 -41.19 8.42 17.62
C MET A 6 -42.59 7.87 17.32
N ILE A 7 -42.74 6.56 17.31
CA ILE A 7 -44.05 5.90 17.10
C ILE A 7 -45.00 6.23 18.25
N THR A 8 -44.52 6.19 19.49
CA THR A 8 -45.36 6.49 20.67
C THR A 8 -45.79 7.96 20.72
N MET A 9 -44.91 8.90 20.41
CA MET A 9 -45.27 10.33 20.32
C MET A 9 -46.24 10.62 19.17
N GLY A 10 -46.05 9.94 18.01
CA GLY A 10 -46.96 10.08 16.90
C GLY A 10 -48.37 9.54 17.18
N ALA A 11 -48.46 8.39 17.82
CA ALA A 11 -49.73 7.80 18.22
C ALA A 11 -50.48 8.70 19.21
N SER A 12 -49.76 9.24 20.22
CA SER A 12 -50.37 10.15 21.19
C SER A 12 -50.86 11.46 20.57
N SER A 13 -50.14 12.03 19.60
CA SER A 13 -50.56 13.25 18.91
C SER A 13 -51.79 13.02 18.00
N MET A 14 -51.89 11.84 17.39
CA MET A 14 -53.08 11.48 16.60
C MET A 14 -54.31 11.30 17.48
N VAL A 15 -54.16 10.63 18.64
CA VAL A 15 -55.26 10.48 19.61
C VAL A 15 -55.72 11.84 20.13
N SER A 16 -54.80 12.76 20.43
CA SER A 16 -55.13 14.13 20.83
C SER A 16 -55.90 14.88 19.75
N MET A 17 -55.48 14.75 18.47
CA MET A 17 -56.15 15.39 17.35
C MET A 17 -57.58 14.88 17.15
N VAL A 18 -57.80 13.56 17.26
CA VAL A 18 -59.13 12.96 17.21
C VAL A 18 -60.03 13.45 18.36
N SER A 19 -59.45 13.55 19.58
CA SER A 19 -60.16 14.09 20.76
C SER A 19 -60.62 15.54 20.56
N ILE A 20 -59.75 16.38 20.00
CA ILE A 20 -60.05 17.79 19.68
C ILE A 20 -61.17 17.88 18.65
N LEU A 21 -61.12 17.08 17.58
CA LEU A 21 -62.12 17.04 16.55
C LEU A 21 -63.50 16.61 17.09
N ASN A 22 -63.52 15.61 18.00
CA ASN A 22 -64.74 15.18 18.68
C ASN A 22 -65.31 16.27 19.62
N GLN A 23 -64.49 17.02 20.32
CA GLN A 23 -64.92 18.15 21.16
C GLN A 23 -65.57 19.26 20.30
N VAL A 24 -65.01 19.56 19.15
CA VAL A 24 -65.60 20.55 18.22
C VAL A 24 -66.93 20.08 17.66
N ALA A 25 -67.02 18.78 17.30
CA ALA A 25 -68.19 18.21 16.63
C ALA A 25 -69.37 18.05 17.61
N VAL A 26 -69.10 17.63 18.85
CA VAL A 26 -70.12 17.28 19.85
C VAL A 26 -70.57 18.50 20.69
N ASN A 27 -69.58 19.30 21.16
CA ASN A 27 -69.87 20.37 22.17
C ASN A 27 -70.09 21.77 21.56
N LYS A 28 -70.16 21.96 20.27
CA LYS A 28 -70.29 23.26 19.56
C LYS A 28 -69.38 24.38 20.14
N THR A 29 -68.22 23.98 20.69
CA THR A 29 -67.21 24.95 21.18
C THR A 29 -66.72 25.83 20.04
N SER A 30 -66.52 27.12 20.34
CA SER A 30 -66.01 28.08 19.37
C SER A 30 -64.68 27.62 18.79
N ILE A 31 -64.55 27.53 17.48
CA ILE A 31 -63.35 27.15 16.76
C ILE A 31 -62.11 27.96 17.22
N LYS A 32 -62.33 29.22 17.65
CA LYS A 32 -61.28 30.11 18.14
C LYS A 32 -60.56 29.61 19.41
N SER A 33 -61.24 28.87 20.29
CA SER A 33 -60.63 28.34 21.53
C SER A 33 -59.77 27.07 21.30
N VAL A 34 -59.99 26.38 20.16
CA VAL A 34 -59.33 25.12 19.84
C VAL A 34 -58.11 25.33 18.91
N ILE A 35 -58.00 26.50 18.30
CA ILE A 35 -56.88 26.84 17.40
C ILE A 35 -55.49 26.61 18.03
N PRO A 36 -55.21 27.05 19.28
CA PRO A 36 -53.89 26.84 19.88
C PRO A 36 -53.50 25.36 20.00
N GLU A 37 -54.43 24.49 20.41
CA GLU A 37 -54.20 23.06 20.54
C GLU A 37 -53.98 22.38 19.23
N LEU A 38 -54.72 22.78 18.18
CA LEU A 38 -54.52 22.31 16.80
C LEU A 38 -53.15 22.68 16.27
N VAL A 39 -52.71 23.90 16.49
CA VAL A 39 -51.36 24.37 16.05
C VAL A 39 -50.24 23.53 16.72
N ILE A 40 -50.38 23.24 18.02
CA ILE A 40 -49.43 22.40 18.77
C ILE A 40 -49.39 20.97 18.18
N CYS A 41 -50.54 20.37 17.91
CA CYS A 41 -50.63 19.04 17.30
C CYS A 41 -49.96 18.99 15.91
N ILE A 42 -50.26 19.99 15.06
CA ILE A 42 -49.65 20.08 13.73
C ILE A 42 -48.10 20.30 13.82
N ALA A 43 -47.66 21.15 14.76
CA ALA A 43 -46.23 21.37 15.01
C ALA A 43 -45.53 20.08 15.44
N MET A 44 -46.15 19.28 16.33
CA MET A 44 -45.61 17.98 16.74
C MET A 44 -45.54 16.99 15.58
N LEU A 45 -46.58 16.89 14.73
CA LEU A 45 -46.56 16.01 13.57
C LEU A 45 -45.51 16.44 12.55
N CYS A 46 -45.37 17.75 12.29
CA CYS A 46 -44.34 18.28 11.39
C CYS A 46 -42.95 17.97 11.92
N SER A 47 -42.69 18.15 13.21
CA SER A 47 -41.38 17.86 13.82
C SER A 47 -41.04 16.39 13.72
N MET A 48 -42.00 15.50 13.84
CA MET A 48 -41.84 14.07 13.77
C MET A 48 -41.40 13.60 12.38
N VAL A 49 -41.85 14.25 11.31
CA VAL A 49 -41.48 13.93 9.94
C VAL A 49 -40.19 14.64 9.53
N LEU A 50 -40.05 15.92 9.88
CA LEU A 50 -38.87 16.72 9.43
C LEU A 50 -37.60 16.33 10.16
N TRP A 51 -37.66 16.02 11.45
CA TRP A 51 -36.48 15.72 12.26
C TRP A 51 -35.70 14.49 11.75
N PRO A 52 -36.31 13.31 11.47
CA PRO A 52 -35.61 12.16 10.93
C PRO A 52 -34.98 12.45 9.56
N ILE A 53 -35.66 13.23 8.72
CA ILE A 53 -35.15 13.59 7.39
C ILE A 53 -33.90 14.44 7.52
N LEU A 54 -33.91 15.42 8.42
CA LEU A 54 -32.75 16.28 8.69
C LEU A 54 -31.60 15.48 9.31
N LEU A 55 -31.88 14.64 10.32
CA LEU A 55 -30.90 13.77 10.95
C LEU A 55 -30.25 12.84 9.91
N ASN A 56 -31.03 12.14 9.12
CA ASN A 56 -30.54 11.21 8.10
C ASN A 56 -29.67 11.91 7.05
N ARG A 57 -30.04 13.13 6.64
CA ARG A 57 -29.20 13.95 5.75
C ARG A 57 -27.90 14.35 6.42
N TYR A 58 -27.94 14.74 7.69
CA TYR A 58 -26.77 15.11 8.47
C TYR A 58 -25.83 13.92 8.67
N GLU A 59 -26.37 12.77 9.09
CA GLU A 59 -25.60 11.54 9.27
C GLU A 59 -24.96 11.06 7.97
N LYS A 60 -25.69 11.04 6.87
CA LYS A 60 -25.13 10.72 5.55
C LYS A 60 -24.00 11.67 5.14
N LYS A 61 -24.12 12.96 5.44
CA LYS A 61 -23.08 13.95 5.16
C LYS A 61 -21.83 13.70 6.04
N GLN A 62 -22.04 13.39 7.31
CA GLN A 62 -20.99 13.06 8.25
C GLN A 62 -20.24 11.77 7.87
N THR A 63 -20.98 10.71 7.52
CA THR A 63 -20.40 9.43 7.09
C THR A 63 -19.57 9.61 5.82
N LYS A 64 -20.09 10.32 4.82
CA LYS A 64 -19.32 10.64 3.62
C LYS A 64 -18.06 11.45 3.92
N LYS A 65 -18.13 12.40 4.86
CA LYS A 65 -16.95 13.18 5.27
C LYS A 65 -15.91 12.31 5.96
N ARG A 66 -16.34 11.44 6.90
CA ARG A 66 -15.45 10.50 7.60
C ARG A 66 -14.78 9.54 6.62
N GLU A 67 -15.54 9.01 5.66
CA GLU A 67 -15.02 8.10 4.64
C GLU A 67 -13.97 8.79 3.74
N ARG A 68 -14.22 10.00 3.28
CA ARG A 68 -13.24 10.78 2.51
C ARG A 68 -11.94 11.02 3.29
N ILE A 69 -12.05 11.32 4.60
CA ILE A 69 -10.88 11.51 5.47
C ILE A 69 -10.13 10.18 5.65
N ARG A 70 -10.85 9.06 5.83
CA ARG A 70 -10.27 7.72 5.93
C ARG A 70 -9.48 7.38 4.67
N GLN A 71 -10.10 7.53 3.50
CA GLN A 71 -9.48 7.26 2.21
C GLN A 71 -8.24 8.13 1.98
N LYS A 72 -8.33 9.42 2.31
CA LYS A 72 -7.18 10.33 2.18
C LYS A 72 -6.01 9.91 3.06
N LYS A 73 -6.27 9.64 4.34
CA LYS A 73 -5.23 9.19 5.28
C LYS A 73 -4.60 7.87 4.87
N TYR A 74 -5.41 6.95 4.33
CA TYR A 74 -4.92 5.66 3.86
C TYR A 74 -4.01 5.82 2.65
N LYS A 75 -4.40 6.65 1.67
CA LYS A 75 -3.56 6.97 0.51
C LYS A 75 -2.23 7.61 0.95
N GLU A 76 -2.28 8.60 1.83
CA GLU A 76 -1.07 9.23 2.38
C GLU A 76 -0.16 8.22 3.10
N TYR A 77 -0.74 7.24 3.79
CA TYR A 77 0.02 6.15 4.41
C TYR A 77 0.71 5.26 3.37
N ILE A 78 -0.02 4.83 2.32
CA ILE A 78 0.54 4.02 1.24
C ILE A 78 1.63 4.79 0.49
N ASP A 79 1.44 6.08 0.21
CA ASP A 79 2.44 6.92 -0.45
C ASP A 79 3.73 7.04 0.39
N LYS A 80 3.61 7.20 1.70
CA LYS A 80 4.78 7.16 2.61
C LYS A 80 5.50 5.82 2.53
N LYS A 81 4.76 4.71 2.57
CA LYS A 81 5.34 3.36 2.44
C LYS A 81 6.02 3.15 1.10
N ARG A 82 5.44 3.68 0.02
CA ARG A 82 6.06 3.66 -1.32
C ARG A 82 7.42 4.37 -1.33
N ILE A 83 7.52 5.53 -0.68
CA ILE A 83 8.78 6.27 -0.56
C ILE A 83 9.82 5.46 0.23
N ASP A 84 9.43 4.86 1.35
CA ASP A 84 10.33 4.05 2.17
C ASP A 84 10.84 2.82 1.42
N ILE A 85 9.94 2.10 0.71
CA ILE A 85 10.29 0.95 -0.12
C ILE A 85 11.23 1.36 -1.25
N ASN A 86 10.94 2.44 -1.97
CA ASN A 86 11.79 2.92 -3.06
C ASN A 86 13.18 3.31 -2.55
N ARG A 87 13.27 3.94 -1.38
CA ARG A 87 14.57 4.26 -0.75
C ARG A 87 15.38 3.00 -0.47
N GLU A 88 14.74 1.97 0.06
CA GLU A 88 15.42 0.72 0.34
C GLU A 88 15.82 -0.03 -0.94
N MET A 89 14.98 -0.01 -1.98
CA MET A 89 15.33 -0.54 -3.30
C MET A 89 16.54 0.18 -3.92
N GLN A 90 16.59 1.50 -3.80
CA GLN A 90 17.75 2.29 -4.26
C GLN A 90 19.02 1.92 -3.48
N ARG A 91 18.91 1.79 -2.17
CA ARG A 91 20.02 1.35 -1.31
C ARG A 91 20.52 -0.03 -1.71
N GLN A 92 19.63 -1.00 -1.94
CA GLN A 92 19.99 -2.34 -2.42
C GLN A 92 20.68 -2.28 -3.78
N THR A 93 20.16 -1.47 -4.69
CA THR A 93 20.78 -1.25 -6.00
C THR A 93 22.21 -0.75 -5.85
N GLN A 94 22.42 0.25 -5.01
CA GLN A 94 23.76 0.80 -4.74
C GLN A 94 24.72 -0.25 -4.18
N ILE A 95 24.26 -1.01 -3.17
CA ILE A 95 25.05 -2.09 -2.55
C ILE A 95 25.44 -3.16 -3.59
N LEU A 96 24.50 -3.53 -4.47
CA LEU A 96 24.77 -4.52 -5.52
C LEU A 96 25.82 -4.02 -6.52
N TYR A 97 25.77 -2.74 -6.91
CA TYR A 97 26.78 -2.16 -7.78
C TYR A 97 28.15 -2.01 -7.11
N GLU A 98 28.20 -1.68 -5.83
CA GLU A 98 29.44 -1.60 -5.06
C GLU A 98 30.08 -2.98 -4.88
N ASN A 99 29.26 -4.01 -4.60
CA ASN A 99 29.74 -5.37 -4.41
C ASN A 99 30.15 -6.06 -5.72
N HIS A 100 29.40 -5.79 -6.80
CA HIS A 100 29.60 -6.43 -8.11
C HIS A 100 29.83 -5.39 -9.20
N PRO A 101 31.00 -4.70 -9.17
CA PRO A 101 31.32 -3.65 -10.13
C PRO A 101 31.52 -4.22 -11.54
N ASP A 102 31.56 -3.31 -12.50
CA ASP A 102 31.73 -3.63 -13.90
C ASP A 102 33.19 -3.96 -14.29
N PHE A 103 33.35 -4.42 -15.53
CA PHE A 103 34.64 -4.73 -16.11
C PHE A 103 35.63 -3.55 -16.05
N ASN A 104 35.19 -2.34 -16.39
CA ASN A 104 36.07 -1.17 -16.42
C ASN A 104 36.59 -0.84 -15.03
N TYR A 105 35.73 -0.94 -14.01
CA TYR A 105 36.16 -0.73 -12.64
C TYR A 105 37.19 -1.79 -12.21
N CYS A 106 36.92 -3.08 -12.48
CA CYS A 106 37.85 -4.16 -12.15
C CYS A 106 39.20 -3.97 -12.83
N ASN A 107 39.20 -3.63 -14.11
CA ASN A 107 40.41 -3.34 -14.87
C ASN A 107 41.20 -2.17 -14.27
N ASN A 108 40.54 -1.07 -13.93
CA ASN A 108 41.19 0.10 -13.32
C ASN A 108 41.76 -0.21 -11.93
N VAL A 109 41.12 -1.10 -11.15
CA VAL A 109 41.65 -1.53 -9.86
C VAL A 109 42.92 -2.38 -10.03
N ILE A 110 42.90 -3.30 -10.98
CA ILE A 110 44.03 -4.22 -11.22
C ILE A 110 45.21 -3.44 -11.80
N MET A 111 45.00 -2.67 -12.88
CA MET A 111 46.05 -1.90 -13.52
C MET A 111 46.64 -0.83 -12.61
N GLY A 112 45.79 -0.17 -11.82
CA GLY A 112 46.20 0.85 -10.86
C GLY A 112 46.72 0.32 -9.53
N ARG A 113 46.78 -1.01 -9.34
CA ARG A 113 47.18 -1.67 -8.06
C ARG A 113 46.57 -0.99 -6.85
N LYS A 114 45.25 -0.70 -6.92
CA LYS A 114 44.55 0.03 -5.86
C LYS A 114 44.43 -0.80 -4.60
N THR A 115 44.22 -0.15 -3.47
CA THR A 115 44.13 -0.76 -2.12
C THR A 115 42.98 -1.78 -1.96
N ASN A 116 41.95 -1.67 -2.79
CA ASN A 116 40.82 -2.61 -2.82
C ASN A 116 41.02 -3.81 -3.77
N LEU A 117 42.23 -3.97 -4.30
CA LEU A 117 42.65 -5.22 -4.93
C LEU A 117 42.73 -6.29 -3.86
N TRP A 118 42.15 -7.48 -4.15
CA TRP A 118 42.06 -8.60 -3.18
C TRP A 118 41.23 -8.32 -1.94
N SER A 119 40.22 -7.46 -2.06
CA SER A 119 39.30 -7.15 -0.96
C SER A 119 38.34 -8.29 -0.63
N ARG A 120 38.18 -9.28 -1.50
CA ARG A 120 37.30 -10.45 -1.33
C ARG A 120 38.15 -11.68 -1.02
N LYS A 121 38.06 -12.17 0.21
CA LYS A 121 38.79 -13.35 0.68
C LYS A 121 37.98 -14.62 0.50
N ILE A 122 38.66 -15.77 0.51
CA ILE A 122 38.05 -17.10 0.38
C ILE A 122 37.09 -17.43 1.56
N GLU A 123 37.25 -16.74 2.66
CA GLU A 123 36.43 -16.93 3.87
C GLU A 123 35.07 -16.25 3.79
N TYR A 124 34.84 -15.41 2.77
CA TYR A 124 33.57 -14.67 2.61
C TYR A 124 32.59 -15.48 1.75
N ASP A 125 31.31 -15.48 2.14
CA ASP A 125 30.23 -16.20 1.46
C ASP A 125 30.07 -15.79 -0.01
N ASP A 126 30.44 -14.55 -0.36
CA ASP A 126 30.38 -14.01 -1.71
C ASP A 126 31.70 -14.14 -2.51
N PHE A 127 32.62 -14.99 -2.07
CA PHE A 127 33.98 -15.09 -2.62
C PHE A 127 34.00 -15.34 -4.12
N LEU A 128 33.27 -16.29 -4.65
CA LEU A 128 33.19 -16.61 -6.08
C LEU A 128 31.83 -16.19 -6.70
N GLU A 129 31.19 -15.23 -6.11
CA GLU A 129 29.99 -14.64 -6.69
C GLU A 129 30.36 -13.61 -7.75
N LEU A 130 30.30 -14.01 -9.03
CA LEU A 130 30.74 -13.21 -10.17
C LEU A 130 29.54 -12.58 -10.89
N ARG A 131 29.72 -11.34 -11.35
CA ARG A 131 28.74 -10.64 -12.15
C ARG A 131 28.72 -11.17 -13.57
N LEU A 132 27.55 -11.66 -14.01
CA LEU A 132 27.31 -12.12 -15.37
C LEU A 132 26.87 -11.00 -16.31
N GLY A 133 26.10 -10.04 -15.78
CA GLY A 133 25.51 -8.97 -16.58
C GLY A 133 24.63 -8.05 -15.77
N ILE A 134 23.66 -7.43 -16.43
CA ILE A 134 22.63 -6.60 -15.82
C ILE A 134 21.27 -7.22 -16.11
N GLY A 135 20.39 -7.21 -15.13
CA GLY A 135 19.03 -7.73 -15.27
C GLY A 135 18.12 -7.31 -14.13
N ASN A 136 17.05 -8.07 -13.96
CA ASN A 136 16.04 -7.81 -12.92
C ASN A 136 16.09 -8.94 -11.89
N ILE A 137 16.17 -8.59 -10.62
CA ILE A 137 16.13 -9.54 -9.51
C ILE A 137 14.95 -9.23 -8.58
N LYS A 138 14.58 -10.19 -7.75
CA LYS A 138 13.64 -9.92 -6.67
C LYS A 138 14.36 -9.10 -5.59
N PRO A 139 13.75 -8.01 -5.09
CA PRO A 139 14.32 -7.26 -3.98
C PRO A 139 14.32 -8.11 -2.70
N TYR A 140 15.27 -7.88 -1.82
CA TYR A 140 15.35 -8.53 -0.51
C TYR A 140 14.34 -7.96 0.51
N ILE A 141 13.37 -7.15 0.04
CA ILE A 141 12.31 -6.59 0.87
C ILE A 141 11.17 -7.58 0.92
N ASN A 142 10.77 -7.98 2.11
CA ASN A 142 9.56 -8.78 2.31
C ASN A 142 8.37 -7.85 2.55
N ILE A 143 7.51 -7.71 1.54
CA ILE A 143 6.27 -6.95 1.64
C ILE A 143 5.15 -7.94 1.92
N SER A 144 4.69 -7.99 3.17
CA SER A 144 3.52 -8.78 3.57
C SER A 144 2.29 -7.86 3.64
N TYR A 145 1.25 -8.26 2.97
CA TYR A 145 -0.07 -7.64 3.07
C TYR A 145 -1.08 -8.73 3.42
N THR A 146 -1.78 -8.54 4.53
CA THR A 146 -2.85 -9.45 4.95
C THR A 146 -4.17 -8.89 4.41
N GLU A 147 -4.77 -9.59 3.48
CA GLU A 147 -6.13 -9.27 3.05
C GLU A 147 -7.10 -9.57 4.19
N ALA A 148 -7.97 -8.61 4.50
CA ALA A 148 -9.08 -8.89 5.38
C ALA A 148 -10.14 -9.67 4.58
N ASP A 149 -10.42 -10.89 4.99
CA ASP A 149 -11.31 -11.82 4.29
C ASP A 149 -12.77 -11.35 4.22
N PHE A 150 -13.15 -10.37 5.04
CA PHE A 150 -14.51 -9.83 5.10
C PHE A 150 -14.52 -8.31 5.13
N THR A 151 -14.55 -7.68 3.97
CA THR A 151 -14.97 -6.29 3.84
C THR A 151 -16.29 -6.24 3.09
N MET A 152 -17.35 -5.80 3.75
CA MET A 152 -18.69 -5.62 3.16
C MET A 152 -18.75 -4.51 2.09
N GLU A 153 -17.70 -3.73 1.93
CA GLU A 153 -17.62 -2.64 0.98
C GLU A 153 -16.50 -2.92 -0.01
N GLU A 154 -16.79 -2.81 -1.30
CA GLU A 154 -15.77 -2.77 -2.36
C GLU A 154 -14.90 -1.54 -2.13
N ASP A 155 -13.73 -1.74 -1.58
CA ASP A 155 -12.82 -0.66 -1.24
C ASP A 155 -11.75 -0.55 -2.34
N ASN A 156 -11.87 0.45 -3.20
CA ASN A 156 -10.88 0.76 -4.25
C ASN A 156 -9.46 1.01 -3.67
N LEU A 157 -9.32 1.02 -2.35
CA LEU A 157 -8.05 1.19 -1.67
C LEU A 157 -7.17 -0.07 -1.77
N LYS A 158 -7.76 -1.26 -1.96
CA LYS A 158 -7.02 -2.51 -2.19
C LYS A 158 -6.18 -2.42 -3.46
N ASP A 159 -6.72 -1.80 -4.51
CA ASP A 159 -6.02 -1.65 -5.79
C ASP A 159 -4.71 -0.87 -5.65
N TYR A 160 -4.67 0.14 -4.77
CA TYR A 160 -3.43 0.88 -4.50
C TYR A 160 -2.34 0.02 -3.87
N VAL A 161 -2.73 -0.91 -3.00
CA VAL A 161 -1.77 -1.84 -2.36
C VAL A 161 -1.28 -2.86 -3.37
N HIS A 162 -2.18 -3.45 -4.17
CA HIS A 162 -1.81 -4.38 -5.23
C HIS A 162 -0.91 -3.73 -6.27
N GLN A 163 -1.19 -2.49 -6.64
CA GLN A 163 -0.33 -1.72 -7.53
C GLN A 163 1.06 -1.51 -6.92
N LEU A 164 1.14 -1.11 -5.64
CA LEU A 164 2.42 -0.95 -4.96
C LEU A 164 3.23 -2.26 -4.94
N ILE A 165 2.60 -3.39 -4.61
CA ILE A 165 3.25 -4.71 -4.59
C ILE A 165 3.76 -5.08 -6.00
N ASN A 166 2.98 -4.85 -7.04
CA ASN A 166 3.38 -5.14 -8.41
C ASN A 166 4.53 -4.25 -8.88
N ASP A 167 4.49 -2.94 -8.57
CA ASP A 167 5.55 -1.98 -8.92
C ASP A 167 6.88 -2.32 -8.24
N THR A 168 6.83 -2.94 -7.05
CA THR A 168 8.01 -3.28 -6.25
C THR A 168 8.45 -4.74 -6.34
N LYS A 169 7.81 -5.53 -7.22
CA LYS A 169 8.08 -6.96 -7.39
C LYS A 169 9.48 -7.26 -7.92
N TRP A 170 10.03 -6.35 -8.71
CA TRP A 170 11.33 -6.50 -9.36
C TRP A 170 12.21 -5.28 -9.13
N LEU A 171 13.47 -5.53 -8.86
CA LEU A 171 14.52 -4.52 -8.85
C LEU A 171 15.19 -4.50 -10.23
N PRO A 172 14.92 -3.48 -11.07
CA PRO A 172 15.39 -3.45 -12.43
C PRO A 172 16.85 -2.98 -12.53
N ASN A 173 17.50 -3.38 -13.61
CA ASN A 173 18.82 -2.88 -14.01
C ASN A 173 19.89 -3.04 -12.92
N VAL A 174 19.96 -4.19 -12.28
CA VAL A 174 20.97 -4.49 -11.26
C VAL A 174 21.92 -5.58 -11.73
N PRO A 175 23.12 -5.67 -11.16
CA PRO A 175 24.06 -6.76 -11.46
C PRO A 175 23.43 -8.12 -11.19
N LEU A 176 23.42 -8.99 -12.21
CA LEU A 176 23.12 -10.41 -12.07
C LEU A 176 24.38 -11.15 -11.72
N THR A 177 24.34 -11.91 -10.65
CA THR A 177 25.47 -12.66 -10.13
C THR A 177 25.24 -14.16 -10.19
N LEU A 178 26.30 -14.91 -10.22
CA LEU A 178 26.31 -16.35 -10.09
C LEU A 178 27.44 -16.77 -9.16
N SER A 179 27.10 -17.59 -8.16
CA SER A 179 28.10 -18.20 -7.28
C SER A 179 28.73 -19.40 -7.97
N PHE A 180 30.02 -19.28 -8.26
CA PHE A 180 30.83 -20.39 -8.79
C PHE A 180 31.32 -21.31 -7.67
N ALA A 181 31.18 -20.93 -6.41
CA ALA A 181 31.43 -21.82 -5.27
C ALA A 181 30.33 -22.88 -5.14
N GLU A 182 29.08 -22.52 -5.48
CA GLU A 182 27.93 -23.43 -5.43
C GLU A 182 27.74 -24.23 -6.72
N LYS A 183 28.21 -23.73 -7.86
CA LYS A 183 28.00 -24.33 -9.17
C LYS A 183 29.29 -24.93 -9.71
N ASN A 184 29.39 -26.25 -9.71
CA ASN A 184 30.58 -26.97 -10.17
C ASN A 184 30.77 -26.87 -11.69
N ILE A 185 29.69 -26.77 -12.46
CA ILE A 185 29.74 -26.73 -13.93
C ILE A 185 28.76 -25.66 -14.43
N VAL A 186 29.27 -24.76 -15.26
CA VAL A 186 28.49 -23.72 -15.93
C VAL A 186 28.81 -23.76 -17.43
N SER A 187 27.80 -23.90 -18.29
CA SER A 187 27.95 -23.84 -19.72
C SER A 187 27.48 -22.51 -20.28
N VAL A 188 28.27 -21.95 -21.21
CA VAL A 188 27.95 -20.69 -21.89
C VAL A 188 27.80 -20.97 -23.39
N ILE A 189 26.61 -20.70 -23.92
CA ILE A 189 26.27 -20.88 -25.33
C ILE A 189 26.19 -19.49 -25.98
N SER A 190 27.12 -19.18 -26.85
CA SER A 190 27.19 -17.87 -27.50
C SER A 190 28.16 -17.93 -28.72
N ASP A 191 28.19 -16.86 -29.51
CA ASP A 191 29.21 -16.71 -30.58
C ASP A 191 30.61 -16.68 -29.99
N LYS A 192 31.59 -17.21 -30.74
CA LYS A 192 33.01 -17.30 -30.31
C LYS A 192 33.57 -15.97 -29.76
N LYS A 193 33.29 -14.86 -30.42
CA LYS A 193 33.75 -13.53 -29.99
C LYS A 193 33.12 -13.09 -28.66
N LYS A 194 31.81 -13.29 -28.54
CA LYS A 194 31.08 -12.92 -27.33
C LYS A 194 31.44 -13.82 -26.14
N SER A 195 31.60 -15.13 -26.39
CA SER A 195 32.03 -16.09 -25.37
C SER A 195 33.42 -15.74 -24.84
N LYS A 196 34.36 -15.36 -25.70
CA LYS A 196 35.69 -14.93 -25.29
C LYS A 196 35.59 -13.68 -24.38
N GLN A 197 34.89 -12.63 -24.82
CA GLN A 197 34.75 -11.41 -24.04
C GLN A 197 34.08 -11.68 -22.66
N PHE A 198 33.12 -12.58 -22.63
CA PHE A 198 32.44 -12.97 -21.39
C PHE A 198 33.41 -13.69 -20.44
N ILE A 199 34.20 -14.66 -20.93
CA ILE A 199 35.20 -15.37 -20.15
C ILE A 199 36.30 -14.42 -19.65
N ASP A 200 36.81 -13.55 -20.52
CA ASP A 200 37.81 -12.55 -20.13
C ASP A 200 37.30 -11.65 -19.00
N ASN A 201 36.01 -11.25 -19.03
CA ASN A 201 35.38 -10.48 -17.98
C ASN A 201 35.29 -11.27 -16.65
N LEU A 202 34.92 -12.54 -16.71
CA LEU A 202 34.86 -13.39 -15.50
C LEU A 202 36.27 -13.58 -14.91
N LEU A 203 37.26 -13.88 -15.73
CA LEU A 203 38.65 -14.02 -15.30
C LEU A 203 39.15 -12.74 -14.62
N LEU A 204 38.88 -11.57 -15.20
CA LEU A 204 39.29 -10.29 -14.62
C LEU A 204 38.64 -10.05 -13.24
N GLN A 205 37.40 -10.41 -13.08
CA GLN A 205 36.72 -10.36 -11.77
C GLN A 205 37.36 -11.31 -10.77
N MET A 206 37.75 -12.51 -11.21
CA MET A 206 38.43 -13.49 -10.35
C MET A 206 39.82 -12.97 -9.91
N PHE A 207 40.62 -12.36 -10.80
CA PHE A 207 41.94 -11.79 -10.43
C PHE A 207 41.87 -10.69 -9.36
N ARG A 208 40.74 -10.03 -9.21
CA ARG A 208 40.52 -9.02 -8.17
C ARG A 208 40.35 -9.65 -6.78
N ARG A 209 40.10 -10.96 -6.71
CA ARG A 209 39.78 -11.66 -5.42
C ARG A 209 41.05 -12.26 -4.80
N ASP A 210 41.08 -12.36 -3.50
CA ASP A 210 42.23 -12.93 -2.77
C ASP A 210 42.01 -14.44 -2.57
N TYR A 211 42.88 -15.22 -3.21
CA TYR A 211 42.88 -16.68 -3.08
C TYR A 211 43.67 -17.17 -1.87
N GLY A 212 44.10 -16.30 -0.95
CA GLY A 212 44.75 -16.67 0.29
C GLY A 212 46.08 -17.40 0.09
N LYS A 213 46.12 -18.69 0.38
CA LYS A 213 47.34 -19.52 0.34
C LYS A 213 47.95 -19.73 -1.05
N TYR A 214 47.24 -19.37 -2.13
CA TYR A 214 47.68 -19.57 -3.51
C TYR A 214 48.29 -18.29 -4.12
N ARG A 215 48.94 -17.46 -3.29
CA ARG A 215 49.84 -16.45 -3.82
C ARG A 215 51.04 -17.16 -4.49
N LEU A 216 51.08 -17.12 -5.82
CA LEU A 216 52.26 -17.48 -6.60
C LEU A 216 53.40 -16.52 -6.29
#